data_be7aad2a2125be689f937e562f17e123
#
_entry.id   be7aad2a2125be689f937e562f17e123
#
_cell.length_a   1.000
_cell.length_b   1.000
_cell.length_c   1.000
_cell.angle_alpha   90.00
_cell.angle_beta   90.00
_cell.angle_gamma   90.00
#
_symmetry.space_group_name_H-M   'P 1'
#
loop_
_entity.id
_entity.type
_entity.pdbx_description
1 polymer ?
#
loop_
_entity_poly.entity_id
_entity_poly.type
_entity_poly.pdbx_seq_one_letter_code
_entity_poly.pdbx_strand_id
1 'polypeptide(L)'
;IYMDKKYAVLIIGCGVAGLYTSLSLPENLSVLVLSKQDETVSNSSLAQGGVAAVLSLENDSYELHYNDTMIAGGQANTPDAVNTLVHEGPDQVRQLIKYGVNFDRNSDGTLQKTLEGGHSRRRIVHYKDTTGAEIVRALLVEAKKRSNITLVENADVFKLTKVKNGFCADMLLNGKTAATVFSDFCVIATGGIGRV
;
A
#
# COMPACT_ATOMS: atom_id res chain seq x y z
N ILE A 1 2.68 -9.76 -23.07
CA ILE A 1 1.67 -8.92 -22.38
C ILE A 1 0.47 -8.87 -23.29
N TYR A 2 -0.66 -9.35 -22.82
CA TYR A 2 -1.89 -9.45 -23.61
C TYR A 2 -2.55 -8.06 -23.67
N MET A 3 -2.18 -7.26 -24.65
CA MET A 3 -2.60 -5.88 -24.86
C MET A 3 -4.07 -5.75 -25.29
N ASP A 4 -4.67 -6.84 -25.79
CA ASP A 4 -6.08 -6.85 -26.20
C ASP A 4 -7.03 -7.35 -25.09
N LYS A 5 -6.51 -7.62 -23.88
CA LYS A 5 -7.32 -8.11 -22.77
C LYS A 5 -7.86 -6.95 -21.95
N LYS A 6 -9.18 -6.93 -21.77
CA LYS A 6 -9.83 -6.03 -20.81
C LYS A 6 -9.72 -6.62 -19.40
N TYR A 7 -9.30 -5.80 -18.44
CA TYR A 7 -9.25 -6.16 -17.03
C TYR A 7 -10.47 -5.60 -16.28
N ALA A 8 -10.89 -6.26 -15.22
CA ALA A 8 -11.91 -5.70 -14.34
C ALA A 8 -11.35 -4.46 -13.62
N VAL A 9 -10.13 -4.53 -13.11
CA VAL A 9 -9.49 -3.43 -12.38
C VAL A 9 -8.07 -3.19 -12.90
N LEU A 10 -7.78 -1.94 -13.24
CA LEU A 10 -6.44 -1.43 -13.49
C LEU A 10 -5.95 -0.68 -12.25
N ILE A 11 -4.76 -0.99 -11.75
CA ILE A 11 -4.10 -0.29 -10.66
C ILE A 11 -2.79 0.31 -11.19
N ILE A 12 -2.67 1.63 -11.11
CA ILE A 12 -1.47 2.35 -11.55
C ILE A 12 -0.64 2.68 -10.32
N GLY A 13 0.46 1.97 -10.15
CA GLY A 13 1.38 2.07 -9.02
C GLY A 13 1.47 0.77 -8.21
N CYS A 14 2.69 0.30 -7.97
CA CYS A 14 3.04 -0.95 -7.29
C CYS A 14 3.64 -0.71 -5.89
N GLY A 15 3.30 0.41 -5.24
CA GLY A 15 3.60 0.65 -3.83
C GLY A 15 2.63 -0.08 -2.90
N VAL A 16 2.75 0.12 -1.58
CA VAL A 16 1.87 -0.50 -0.58
C VAL A 16 0.40 -0.29 -0.92
N ALA A 17 -0.03 0.91 -1.31
CA ALA A 17 -1.41 1.21 -1.63
C ALA A 17 -1.94 0.36 -2.80
N GLY A 18 -1.18 0.27 -3.90
CA GLY A 18 -1.59 -0.52 -5.07
C GLY A 18 -1.59 -2.02 -4.80
N LEU A 19 -0.54 -2.53 -4.16
CA LEU A 19 -0.43 -3.95 -3.81
C LEU A 19 -1.51 -4.37 -2.82
N TYR A 20 -1.71 -3.59 -1.74
CA TYR A 20 -2.73 -3.89 -0.75
C TYR A 20 -4.13 -3.86 -1.35
N THR A 21 -4.42 -2.86 -2.20
CA THR A 21 -5.68 -2.81 -2.96
C THR A 21 -5.87 -4.06 -3.81
N SER A 22 -4.85 -4.48 -4.56
CA SER A 22 -4.96 -5.67 -5.42
C SER A 22 -5.30 -6.94 -4.64
N LEU A 23 -4.73 -7.09 -3.44
CA LEU A 23 -4.96 -8.21 -2.53
C LEU A 23 -6.31 -8.15 -1.80
N SER A 24 -6.88 -6.95 -1.66
CA SER A 24 -8.20 -6.74 -1.04
C SER A 24 -9.37 -6.95 -2.00
N LEU A 25 -9.10 -7.02 -3.30
CA LEU A 25 -10.12 -7.27 -4.31
C LEU A 25 -10.52 -8.77 -4.34
N PRO A 26 -11.79 -9.07 -4.68
CA PRO A 26 -12.24 -10.45 -4.89
C PRO A 26 -11.42 -11.19 -5.96
N GLU A 27 -11.13 -12.46 -5.72
CA GLU A 27 -10.27 -13.27 -6.60
C GLU A 27 -10.89 -13.58 -7.97
N ASN A 28 -12.20 -13.40 -8.12
CA ASN A 28 -12.90 -13.53 -9.41
C ASN A 28 -12.74 -12.30 -10.33
N LEU A 29 -12.14 -11.21 -9.84
CA LEU A 29 -11.85 -10.04 -10.66
C LEU A 29 -10.44 -10.14 -11.25
N SER A 30 -10.32 -9.91 -12.56
CA SER A 30 -9.01 -9.79 -13.20
C SER A 30 -8.40 -8.43 -12.87
N VAL A 31 -7.21 -8.42 -12.28
CA VAL A 31 -6.51 -7.21 -11.83
C VAL A 31 -5.20 -7.06 -12.58
N LEU A 32 -4.95 -5.87 -13.13
CA LEU A 32 -3.67 -5.48 -13.69
C LEU A 32 -3.04 -4.41 -12.80
N VAL A 33 -1.83 -4.67 -12.30
CA VAL A 33 -1.04 -3.70 -11.55
C VAL A 33 0.14 -3.27 -12.40
N LEU A 34 0.28 -1.97 -12.64
CA LEU A 34 1.37 -1.38 -13.42
C LEU A 34 2.38 -0.70 -12.50
N SER A 35 3.65 -1.02 -12.71
CA SER A 35 4.78 -0.33 -12.07
C SER A 35 5.60 0.44 -13.11
N LYS A 36 5.88 1.71 -12.83
CA LYS A 36 6.73 2.56 -13.70
C LYS A 36 8.16 2.02 -13.80
N GLN A 37 8.66 1.41 -12.71
CA GLN A 37 10.00 0.83 -12.61
C GLN A 37 9.89 -0.63 -12.17
N ASP A 38 10.99 -1.21 -11.71
CA ASP A 38 10.99 -2.48 -10.99
C ASP A 38 9.95 -2.47 -9.85
N GLU A 39 9.25 -3.57 -9.67
CA GLU A 39 8.14 -3.67 -8.70
C GLU A 39 8.58 -3.47 -7.23
N THR A 40 9.87 -3.62 -6.94
CA THR A 40 10.45 -3.42 -5.62
C THR A 40 10.81 -1.96 -5.34
N VAL A 41 10.84 -1.10 -6.37
CA VAL A 41 11.23 0.31 -6.26
C VAL A 41 9.99 1.19 -6.08
N SER A 42 9.78 1.63 -4.86
CA SER A 42 8.69 2.57 -4.52
C SER A 42 9.08 3.43 -3.33
N ASN A 43 8.41 4.57 -3.14
CA ASN A 43 8.57 5.34 -1.89
C ASN A 43 8.19 4.50 -0.66
N SER A 44 7.26 3.56 -0.82
CA SER A 44 6.88 2.63 0.23
C SER A 44 8.05 1.72 0.65
N SER A 45 8.83 1.20 -0.32
CA SER A 45 9.99 0.35 -0.02
C SER A 45 11.16 1.12 0.61
N LEU A 46 11.21 2.42 0.43
CA LEU A 46 12.22 3.29 1.03
C LEU A 46 11.86 3.78 2.45
N ALA A 47 10.66 3.49 2.92
CA ALA A 47 10.21 3.91 4.25
C ALA A 47 10.94 3.13 5.34
N GLN A 48 11.63 3.86 6.24
CA GLN A 48 12.46 3.29 7.31
C GLN A 48 11.73 3.16 8.63
N GLY A 49 10.76 4.06 8.89
CA GLY A 49 9.97 4.04 10.12
C GLY A 49 9.11 2.78 10.27
N GLY A 50 8.18 2.84 11.20
CA GLY A 50 7.27 1.73 11.45
C GLY A 50 5.81 2.07 11.12
N VAL A 51 4.92 1.20 11.57
CA VAL A 51 3.47 1.37 11.43
C VAL A 51 2.85 1.56 12.80
N ALA A 52 2.18 2.70 13.00
CA ALA A 52 1.50 3.03 14.25
C ALA A 52 0.13 2.33 14.33
N ALA A 53 -0.10 1.56 15.39
CA ALA A 53 -1.41 0.96 15.66
C ALA A 53 -1.60 0.63 17.14
N VAL A 54 -2.81 0.83 17.66
CA VAL A 54 -3.20 0.45 19.03
C VAL A 54 -3.49 -1.05 19.07
N LEU A 55 -2.45 -1.86 19.26
CA LEU A 55 -2.55 -3.33 19.24
C LEU A 55 -2.92 -3.94 20.60
N SER A 56 -2.89 -3.14 21.69
CA SER A 56 -3.30 -3.51 23.04
C SER A 56 -3.83 -2.27 23.75
N LEU A 57 -4.92 -2.43 24.50
CA LEU A 57 -5.53 -1.37 25.29
C LEU A 57 -5.00 -1.30 26.73
N GLU A 58 -4.01 -2.12 27.09
CA GLU A 58 -3.46 -2.16 28.45
C GLU A 58 -2.76 -0.86 28.84
N ASN A 59 -1.94 -0.30 27.91
CA ASN A 59 -1.15 0.91 28.15
C ASN A 59 -1.32 1.95 27.03
N ASP A 60 -2.34 1.80 26.18
CA ASP A 60 -2.62 2.67 25.03
C ASP A 60 -4.13 2.75 24.78
N SER A 61 -4.58 3.73 23.99
CA SER A 61 -5.97 3.84 23.58
C SER A 61 -6.11 4.50 22.21
N TYR A 62 -7.24 4.27 21.55
CA TYR A 62 -7.58 4.96 20.30
C TYR A 62 -7.63 6.48 20.48
N GLU A 63 -8.12 6.96 21.63
CA GLU A 63 -8.18 8.38 21.95
C GLU A 63 -6.77 9.00 22.06
N LEU A 64 -5.85 8.32 22.74
CA LEU A 64 -4.46 8.77 22.81
C LEU A 64 -3.82 8.83 21.41
N HIS A 65 -4.02 7.81 20.59
CA HIS A 65 -3.48 7.79 19.23
C HIS A 65 -4.11 8.88 18.36
N TYR A 66 -5.42 9.10 18.49
CA TYR A 66 -6.12 10.18 17.80
C TYR A 66 -5.55 11.55 18.19
N ASN A 67 -5.42 11.83 19.47
CA ASN A 67 -4.92 13.11 19.98
C ASN A 67 -3.45 13.34 19.55
N ASP A 68 -2.59 12.33 19.66
CA ASP A 68 -1.21 12.40 19.18
C ASP A 68 -1.17 12.76 17.68
N THR A 69 -2.00 12.12 16.87
CA THR A 69 -2.07 12.37 15.42
C THR A 69 -2.57 13.77 15.11
N MET A 70 -3.62 14.26 15.81
CA MET A 70 -4.14 15.60 15.62
C MET A 70 -3.09 16.67 16.00
N ILE A 71 -2.37 16.47 17.12
CA ILE A 71 -1.31 17.39 17.58
C ILE A 71 -0.15 17.39 16.57
N ALA A 72 0.33 16.21 16.15
CA ALA A 72 1.43 16.10 15.18
C ALA A 72 1.10 16.76 13.83
N GLY A 73 -0.15 16.71 13.42
CA GLY A 73 -0.63 17.36 12.20
C GLY A 73 -0.99 18.84 12.37
N GLY A 74 -0.68 19.47 13.53
CA GLY A 74 -0.98 20.88 13.79
C GLY A 74 -2.46 21.24 13.73
N GLN A 75 -3.33 20.30 14.04
CA GLN A 75 -4.81 20.40 13.96
C GLN A 75 -5.33 20.64 12.51
N ALA A 76 -4.49 20.44 11.49
CA ALA A 76 -4.89 20.56 10.09
C ALA A 76 -5.47 19.26 9.52
N ASN A 77 -5.45 18.17 10.29
CA ASN A 77 -5.99 16.89 9.92
C ASN A 77 -7.53 16.92 9.81
N THR A 78 -8.08 16.07 8.95
CA THR A 78 -9.52 15.80 8.90
C THR A 78 -9.89 14.85 10.06
N PRO A 79 -10.70 15.26 11.05
CA PRO A 79 -10.99 14.46 12.24
C PRO A 79 -11.55 13.07 11.94
N ASP A 80 -12.49 12.96 10.99
CA ASP A 80 -13.10 11.67 10.62
C ASP A 80 -12.07 10.72 9.97
N ALA A 81 -11.14 11.26 9.16
CA ALA A 81 -10.07 10.47 8.57
C ALA A 81 -9.10 9.93 9.64
N VAL A 82 -8.74 10.75 10.63
CA VAL A 82 -7.91 10.31 11.76
C VAL A 82 -8.65 9.25 12.58
N ASN A 83 -9.94 9.45 12.84
CA ASN A 83 -10.76 8.47 13.56
C ASN A 83 -10.78 7.11 12.83
N THR A 84 -11.00 7.11 11.52
CA THR A 84 -10.94 5.90 10.69
C THR A 84 -9.56 5.24 10.80
N LEU A 85 -8.48 6.01 10.62
CA LEU A 85 -7.10 5.51 10.67
C LEU A 85 -6.81 4.81 12.01
N VAL A 86 -7.14 5.43 13.15
CA VAL A 86 -6.77 4.87 14.45
C VAL A 86 -7.59 3.64 14.82
N HIS A 87 -8.86 3.56 14.40
CA HIS A 87 -9.73 2.43 14.72
C HIS A 87 -9.53 1.24 13.78
N GLU A 88 -9.29 1.48 12.50
CA GLU A 88 -9.07 0.41 11.52
C GLU A 88 -7.61 -0.08 11.47
N GLY A 89 -6.66 0.79 11.85
CA GLY A 89 -5.21 0.50 11.79
C GLY A 89 -4.79 -0.84 12.41
N PRO A 90 -5.28 -1.22 13.61
CA PRO A 90 -4.92 -2.50 14.22
C PRO A 90 -5.28 -3.72 13.37
N ASP A 91 -6.43 -3.71 12.71
CA ASP A 91 -6.84 -4.81 11.84
C ASP A 91 -6.01 -4.86 10.56
N GLN A 92 -5.60 -3.69 10.05
CA GLN A 92 -4.71 -3.62 8.89
C GLN A 92 -3.31 -4.18 9.23
N VAL A 93 -2.77 -3.88 10.40
CA VAL A 93 -1.50 -4.48 10.86
C VAL A 93 -1.62 -6.00 10.99
N ARG A 94 -2.72 -6.51 11.55
CA ARG A 94 -2.98 -7.96 11.62
C ARG A 94 -3.07 -8.58 10.22
N GLN A 95 -3.68 -7.88 9.27
CA GLN A 95 -3.78 -8.34 7.88
C GLN A 95 -2.41 -8.37 7.18
N LEU A 96 -1.55 -7.37 7.42
CA LEU A 96 -0.17 -7.38 6.93
C LEU A 96 0.60 -8.60 7.45
N ILE A 97 0.45 -8.96 8.72
CA ILE A 97 1.05 -10.16 9.30
C ILE A 97 0.52 -11.42 8.60
N LYS A 98 -0.77 -11.51 8.30
CA LYS A 98 -1.36 -12.63 7.54
C LYS A 98 -0.78 -12.73 6.12
N TYR A 99 -0.46 -11.61 5.50
CA TYR A 99 0.23 -11.55 4.20
C TYR A 99 1.73 -11.85 4.30
N GLY A 100 2.24 -12.17 5.49
CA GLY A 100 3.61 -12.61 5.69
C GLY A 100 4.62 -11.49 5.95
N VAL A 101 4.17 -10.33 6.45
CA VAL A 101 5.07 -9.29 6.97
C VAL A 101 5.65 -9.75 8.30
N ASN A 102 6.98 -9.77 8.39
CA ASN A 102 7.73 -10.21 9.55
C ASN A 102 8.12 -9.00 10.42
N PHE A 103 7.17 -8.45 11.18
CA PHE A 103 7.52 -7.43 12.17
C PHE A 103 8.40 -8.03 13.27
N ASP A 104 9.31 -7.22 13.82
CA ASP A 104 10.21 -7.62 14.89
C ASP A 104 9.43 -8.04 16.14
N ARG A 105 9.99 -9.05 16.86
CA ARG A 105 9.34 -9.65 18.02
C ARG A 105 10.30 -9.70 19.19
N ASN A 106 9.72 -9.62 20.38
CA ASN A 106 10.41 -9.88 21.63
C ASN A 106 10.70 -11.39 21.79
N SER A 107 11.51 -11.72 22.78
CA SER A 107 11.86 -13.12 23.09
C SER A 107 10.66 -14.00 23.46
N ASP A 108 9.58 -13.39 23.93
CA ASP A 108 8.31 -14.05 24.26
C ASP A 108 7.36 -14.21 23.05
N GLY A 109 7.78 -13.77 21.85
CA GLY A 109 7.01 -13.83 20.61
C GLY A 109 6.03 -12.67 20.42
N THR A 110 5.87 -11.75 21.35
CA THR A 110 5.05 -10.56 21.20
C THR A 110 5.69 -9.57 20.23
N LEU A 111 4.88 -8.72 19.55
CA LEU A 111 5.39 -7.70 18.65
C LEU A 111 6.23 -6.67 19.42
N GLN A 112 7.43 -6.43 18.93
CA GLN A 112 8.26 -5.34 19.42
C GLN A 112 7.65 -4.01 18.99
N LYS A 113 7.55 -3.06 19.92
CA LYS A 113 6.99 -1.73 19.66
C LYS A 113 7.94 -0.64 20.12
N THR A 114 8.16 0.35 19.26
CA THR A 114 8.98 1.54 19.55
C THR A 114 8.13 2.75 19.85
N LEU A 115 8.75 3.75 20.43
CA LEU A 115 8.23 5.10 20.60
C LEU A 115 8.96 5.99 19.60
N GLU A 116 8.19 6.64 18.73
CA GLU A 116 8.72 7.61 17.76
C GLU A 116 8.12 9.00 18.00
N GLY A 117 8.70 10.01 17.37
CA GLY A 117 8.22 11.40 17.48
C GLY A 117 6.74 11.55 17.13
N GLY A 118 6.04 12.40 17.89
CA GLY A 118 4.60 12.61 17.71
C GLY A 118 3.71 11.56 18.41
N HIS A 119 4.28 10.54 19.05
CA HIS A 119 3.53 9.52 19.77
C HIS A 119 3.80 9.55 21.29
N SER A 120 2.74 9.49 22.09
CA SER A 120 2.83 9.42 23.55
C SER A 120 2.98 8.00 24.10
N ARG A 121 2.82 6.98 23.27
CA ARG A 121 2.88 5.56 23.64
C ARG A 121 3.66 4.74 22.62
N ARG A 122 4.24 3.60 23.10
CA ARG A 122 4.93 2.62 22.25
C ARG A 122 3.91 1.83 21.45
N ARG A 123 3.61 2.26 20.22
CA ARG A 123 2.63 1.62 19.32
C ARG A 123 3.17 1.35 17.92
N ILE A 124 4.43 1.65 17.67
CA ILE A 124 5.04 1.54 16.35
C ILE A 124 5.63 0.14 16.18
N VAL A 125 4.99 -0.69 15.34
CA VAL A 125 5.58 -1.97 14.90
C VAL A 125 6.51 -1.72 13.73
N HIS A 126 7.62 -2.45 13.66
CA HIS A 126 8.67 -2.23 12.68
C HIS A 126 9.36 -3.53 12.29
N TYR A 127 10.13 -3.49 11.23
CA TYR A 127 11.08 -4.53 10.86
C TYR A 127 12.45 -3.87 10.67
N LYS A 128 13.31 -3.98 11.70
CA LYS A 128 14.60 -3.28 11.74
C LYS A 128 14.42 -1.79 11.41
N ASP A 129 15.19 -1.28 10.44
CA ASP A 129 15.11 0.06 9.85
C ASP A 129 14.60 0.05 8.40
N THR A 130 13.95 -1.07 7.97
CA THR A 130 13.52 -1.31 6.58
C THR A 130 12.07 -1.81 6.52
N THR A 131 11.21 -1.26 7.38
CA THR A 131 9.82 -1.71 7.52
C THR A 131 9.06 -1.64 6.18
N GLY A 132 9.25 -0.56 5.42
CA GLY A 132 8.58 -0.40 4.13
C GLY A 132 8.99 -1.47 3.12
N ALA A 133 10.29 -1.78 3.03
CA ALA A 133 10.80 -2.84 2.15
C ALA A 133 10.22 -4.21 2.51
N GLU A 134 10.13 -4.53 3.82
CA GLU A 134 9.54 -5.80 4.28
C GLU A 134 8.05 -5.90 3.94
N ILE A 135 7.29 -4.81 4.12
CA ILE A 135 5.87 -4.77 3.76
C ILE A 135 5.70 -4.99 2.25
N VAL A 136 6.44 -4.24 1.42
CA VAL A 136 6.39 -4.38 -0.05
C VAL A 136 6.76 -5.80 -0.47
N ARG A 137 7.86 -6.37 0.09
CA ARG A 137 8.28 -7.75 -0.17
C ARG A 137 7.14 -8.74 0.10
N ALA A 138 6.52 -8.66 1.26
CA ALA A 138 5.47 -9.60 1.64
C ALA A 138 4.24 -9.48 0.74
N LEU A 139 3.78 -8.26 0.46
CA LEU A 139 2.63 -8.02 -0.42
C LEU A 139 2.91 -8.48 -1.86
N LEU A 140 4.10 -8.27 -2.39
CA LEU A 140 4.51 -8.77 -3.71
C LEU A 140 4.49 -10.29 -3.78
N VAL A 141 5.06 -10.96 -2.77
CA VAL A 141 5.05 -12.43 -2.69
C VAL A 141 3.61 -12.94 -2.68
N GLU A 142 2.73 -12.31 -1.93
CA GLU A 142 1.32 -12.71 -1.87
C GLU A 142 0.57 -12.43 -3.17
N ALA A 143 0.79 -11.25 -3.78
CA ALA A 143 0.18 -10.91 -5.06
C ALA A 143 0.59 -11.86 -6.18
N LYS A 144 1.86 -12.29 -6.22
CA LYS A 144 2.38 -13.25 -7.20
C LYS A 144 1.78 -14.66 -7.07
N LYS A 145 1.24 -15.03 -5.92
CA LYS A 145 0.53 -16.31 -5.74
C LYS A 145 -0.86 -16.31 -6.36
N ARG A 146 -1.47 -15.13 -6.55
CA ARG A 146 -2.84 -15.01 -7.04
C ARG A 146 -2.90 -15.00 -8.56
N SER A 147 -3.57 -15.99 -9.14
CA SER A 147 -3.71 -16.14 -10.60
C SER A 147 -4.52 -15.03 -11.27
N ASN A 148 -5.34 -14.31 -10.52
CA ASN A 148 -6.15 -13.19 -11.01
C ASN A 148 -5.41 -11.85 -11.05
N ILE A 149 -4.21 -11.75 -10.45
CA ILE A 149 -3.39 -10.54 -10.44
C ILE A 149 -2.26 -10.67 -11.48
N THR A 150 -2.18 -9.71 -12.37
CA THR A 150 -1.08 -9.56 -13.33
C THR A 150 -0.26 -8.35 -12.93
N LEU A 151 1.03 -8.53 -12.70
CA LEU A 151 2.00 -7.46 -12.40
C LEU A 151 2.79 -7.15 -13.67
N VAL A 152 2.92 -5.88 -14.02
CA VAL A 152 3.71 -5.42 -15.17
C VAL A 152 4.64 -4.29 -14.75
N GLU A 153 5.94 -4.56 -14.86
CA GLU A 153 7.00 -3.62 -14.56
C GLU A 153 7.38 -2.79 -15.78
N ASN A 154 8.09 -1.69 -15.52
CA ASN A 154 8.60 -0.79 -16.57
C ASN A 154 7.48 -0.33 -17.53
N ALA A 155 6.30 -0.07 -16.96
CA ALA A 155 5.11 0.42 -17.64
C ALA A 155 4.85 1.88 -17.23
N ASP A 156 5.32 2.82 -18.01
CA ASP A 156 5.16 4.25 -17.77
C ASP A 156 3.83 4.73 -18.38
N VAL A 157 2.83 4.91 -17.53
CA VAL A 157 1.49 5.37 -17.95
C VAL A 157 1.55 6.89 -18.14
N PHE A 158 1.36 7.34 -19.36
CA PHE A 158 1.40 8.78 -19.71
C PHE A 158 0.02 9.36 -20.00
N LYS A 159 -1.01 8.52 -20.17
CA LYS A 159 -2.37 9.00 -20.41
C LYS A 159 -3.39 8.02 -19.82
N LEU A 160 -4.37 8.58 -19.10
CA LEU A 160 -5.54 7.86 -18.61
C LEU A 160 -6.80 8.57 -19.11
N THR A 161 -7.67 7.85 -19.78
CA THR A 161 -8.89 8.39 -20.37
C THR A 161 -10.10 7.63 -19.85
N LYS A 162 -11.13 8.35 -19.37
CA LYS A 162 -12.43 7.76 -19.09
C LYS A 162 -13.17 7.53 -20.41
N VAL A 163 -13.56 6.31 -20.69
CA VAL A 163 -14.32 5.92 -21.88
C VAL A 163 -15.75 5.52 -21.49
N LYS A 164 -16.61 5.27 -22.47
CA LYS A 164 -18.05 4.96 -22.24
C LYS A 164 -18.24 3.82 -21.22
N ASN A 165 -17.40 2.79 -21.26
CA ASN A 165 -17.53 1.60 -20.42
C ASN A 165 -16.22 1.32 -19.66
N GLY A 166 -15.74 2.28 -18.87
CA GLY A 166 -14.55 2.11 -18.04
C GLY A 166 -13.44 3.11 -18.35
N PHE A 167 -12.21 2.61 -18.39
CA PHE A 167 -10.99 3.41 -18.52
C PHE A 167 -10.07 2.81 -19.58
N CYS A 168 -9.33 3.70 -20.25
CA CYS A 168 -8.29 3.38 -21.20
C CYS A 168 -6.98 4.02 -20.71
N ALA A 169 -5.92 3.25 -20.55
CA ALA A 169 -4.60 3.74 -20.18
C ALA A 169 -3.61 3.48 -21.33
N ASP A 170 -2.93 4.55 -21.77
CA ASP A 170 -1.82 4.48 -22.71
C ASP A 170 -0.51 4.54 -21.94
N MET A 171 0.42 3.65 -22.28
CA MET A 171 1.68 3.49 -21.56
C MET A 171 2.85 3.21 -22.51
N LEU A 172 4.05 3.45 -22.03
CA LEU A 172 5.29 3.05 -22.68
C LEU A 172 5.92 1.90 -21.90
N LEU A 173 6.05 0.74 -22.52
CA LEU A 173 6.69 -0.43 -21.94
C LEU A 173 8.19 -0.42 -22.23
N ASN A 174 8.99 -0.63 -21.16
CA ASN A 174 10.46 -0.62 -21.24
C ASN A 174 11.02 0.62 -21.93
N GLY A 175 10.33 1.75 -21.85
CA GLY A 175 10.72 3.00 -22.51
C GLY A 175 10.68 2.97 -24.05
N LYS A 176 10.10 1.95 -24.69
CA LYS A 176 10.18 1.75 -26.13
C LYS A 176 8.85 1.38 -26.81
N THR A 177 8.06 0.54 -26.21
CA THR A 177 6.88 -0.02 -26.86
C THR A 177 5.62 0.66 -26.35
N ALA A 178 4.90 1.39 -27.22
CA ALA A 178 3.61 1.94 -26.89
C ALA A 178 2.57 0.83 -26.72
N ALA A 179 1.71 1.01 -25.73
CA ALA A 179 0.73 0.02 -25.34
C ALA A 179 -0.51 0.66 -24.77
N THR A 180 -1.66 0.03 -25.00
CA THR A 180 -2.95 0.48 -24.47
C THR A 180 -3.65 -0.66 -23.76
N VAL A 181 -4.27 -0.37 -22.62
CA VAL A 181 -5.06 -1.33 -21.85
C VAL A 181 -6.41 -0.73 -21.48
N PHE A 182 -7.43 -1.59 -21.42
CA PHE A 182 -8.79 -1.22 -21.02
C PHE A 182 -9.16 -1.90 -19.71
N SER A 183 -9.95 -1.18 -18.89
CA SER A 183 -10.48 -1.72 -17.63
C SER A 183 -11.85 -1.16 -17.30
N ASP A 184 -12.63 -1.88 -16.49
CA ASP A 184 -13.91 -1.37 -15.99
C ASP A 184 -13.70 -0.33 -14.90
N PHE A 185 -12.74 -0.56 -14.00
CA PHE A 185 -12.37 0.34 -12.92
C PHE A 185 -10.87 0.66 -12.97
N CYS A 186 -10.51 1.83 -12.44
CA CYS A 186 -9.11 2.25 -12.33
C CYS A 186 -8.83 2.81 -10.94
N VAL A 187 -7.72 2.35 -10.34
CA VAL A 187 -7.18 2.86 -9.09
C VAL A 187 -5.86 3.56 -9.38
N ILE A 188 -5.76 4.83 -8.98
CA ILE A 188 -4.53 5.61 -9.10
C ILE A 188 -3.81 5.53 -7.75
N ALA A 189 -2.72 4.79 -7.71
CA ALA A 189 -1.87 4.57 -6.52
C ALA A 189 -0.41 4.97 -6.78
N THR A 190 -0.22 6.04 -7.57
CA THR A 190 1.08 6.48 -8.11
C THR A 190 2.01 7.10 -7.07
N GLY A 191 1.53 7.34 -5.86
CA GLY A 191 2.28 8.05 -4.81
C GLY A 191 2.37 9.56 -5.07
N GLY A 192 3.31 10.21 -4.40
CA GLY A 192 3.52 11.66 -4.53
C GLY A 192 4.47 12.03 -5.67
N ILE A 193 4.55 13.34 -5.94
CA ILE A 193 5.34 13.95 -7.02
C ILE A 193 6.83 14.19 -6.66
N GLY A 194 7.33 13.58 -5.61
CA GLY A 194 8.65 13.89 -5.04
C GLY A 194 9.87 13.59 -5.92
N ARG A 195 9.67 13.11 -7.15
CA ARG A 195 10.74 12.87 -8.13
C ARG A 195 10.41 13.42 -9.52
N VAL A 196 9.65 14.50 -9.57
CA VAL A 196 9.39 15.26 -10.80
C VAL A 196 10.30 16.45 -10.85
#